data_0d81fd80bee686caaf40692e162f1a22
#
_entry.id   0d81fd80bee686caaf40692e162f1a22
#
_cell.length_a   1.000
_cell.length_b   1.000
_cell.length_c   1.000
_cell.angle_alpha   90.00
_cell.angle_beta   90.00
_cell.angle_gamma   90.00
#
_symmetry.space_group_name_H-M   'P 1'
#
loop_
_entity.id
_entity.type
_entity.pdbx_description
1 polymer ?
#
loop_
_entity_poly.entity_id
_entity_poly.type
_entity_poly.pdbx_seq_one_letter_code
_entity_poly.pdbx_strand_id
1 'polypeptide(L)'
;MFKYHCLNPISAVGMNKLDENYVKTENAGEADVILVRSAKMHEMEFGKNLKAIARAGAGVNNIPLDKCAEEGIVVFNTPGANANGVKELVIAGMLLAARDVVGGIQWVQEFEEDGDIAKIAEKKKKAFAGTELSGKKLGVIGLGAIGVLVANVATHLGMEVYGYDPYVSVDSAWRLSRSIHHATTVDEIYKECDYITIHVPALDSTKGMIDKNAISLMKEGVVILNFARDVLVNQEDIVDALVAGKVHRYVTDFPTKEIAGVKGAIVIPHLGASTEESEDNCAQMAVAEIRDFLENGNITHSVNYPDCNVGTKIDGDRITILHRNVPNMIGQFTTLLAQENQNIALMTNKSKKEYAYTVIDVDGSVSDEVASKLESIVDVLGVRVIK
;
A
#
# COMPACT_ATOMS: atom_id res chain seq x y z
N MET A 1 29.71 7.88 0.90
CA MET A 1 28.86 8.58 -0.10
C MET A 1 28.09 7.51 -0.85
N PHE A 2 26.75 7.56 -0.84
CA PHE A 2 25.88 6.57 -1.46
C PHE A 2 25.44 7.02 -2.84
N LYS A 3 25.43 6.09 -3.81
CA LYS A 3 24.91 6.35 -5.16
C LYS A 3 23.45 5.93 -5.26
N TYR A 4 22.58 6.80 -5.77
CA TYR A 4 21.19 6.44 -6.03
C TYR A 4 20.82 6.59 -7.52
N HIS A 5 19.91 5.73 -7.98
CA HIS A 5 19.35 5.77 -9.32
C HIS A 5 17.83 5.82 -9.28
N CYS A 6 17.22 6.60 -10.19
CA CYS A 6 15.76 6.68 -10.31
C CYS A 6 15.32 6.08 -11.65
N LEU A 7 14.55 4.98 -11.61
CA LEU A 7 13.99 4.36 -12.82
C LEU A 7 12.80 5.11 -13.42
N ASN A 8 12.17 5.99 -12.61
CA ASN A 8 11.09 6.87 -13.01
C ASN A 8 11.36 8.26 -12.43
N PRO A 9 10.73 9.32 -12.93
CA PRO A 9 10.68 10.59 -12.23
C PRO A 9 10.07 10.38 -10.83
N ILE A 10 10.79 10.86 -9.81
CA ILE A 10 10.36 10.86 -8.40
C ILE A 10 10.25 12.32 -7.98
N SER A 11 9.22 12.67 -7.20
CA SER A 11 8.98 14.04 -6.77
C SER A 11 10.20 14.68 -6.10
N ALA A 12 10.48 15.90 -6.52
CA ALA A 12 11.57 16.71 -5.96
C ALA A 12 11.42 16.96 -4.45
N VAL A 13 10.18 16.96 -3.93
CA VAL A 13 9.88 17.13 -2.50
C VAL A 13 10.50 16.01 -1.66
N GLY A 14 10.51 14.79 -2.16
CA GLY A 14 11.22 13.68 -1.54
C GLY A 14 12.73 13.76 -1.81
N MET A 15 13.12 13.93 -3.07
CA MET A 15 14.53 13.91 -3.49
C MET A 15 15.39 14.99 -2.80
N ASN A 16 14.84 16.16 -2.53
CA ASN A 16 15.53 17.25 -1.84
C ASN A 16 15.87 16.94 -0.36
N LYS A 17 15.39 15.81 0.19
CA LYS A 17 15.77 15.31 1.52
C LYS A 17 17.06 14.49 1.51
N LEU A 18 17.59 14.15 0.34
CA LEU A 18 18.90 13.55 0.18
C LEU A 18 19.95 14.68 0.27
N ASP A 19 20.86 14.54 1.21
CA ASP A 19 21.94 15.50 1.43
C ASP A 19 23.20 15.17 0.58
N GLU A 20 24.32 15.83 0.85
CA GLU A 20 25.59 15.67 0.15
C GLU A 20 26.22 14.27 0.22
N ASN A 21 25.73 13.42 1.13
CA ASN A 21 26.17 12.03 1.23
C ASN A 21 25.54 11.15 0.12
N TYR A 22 24.61 11.67 -0.65
CA TYR A 22 23.90 10.98 -1.71
C TYR A 22 24.19 11.58 -3.08
N VAL A 23 24.65 10.78 -4.00
CA VAL A 23 24.99 11.22 -5.37
C VAL A 23 24.15 10.44 -6.38
N LYS A 24 23.48 11.18 -7.29
CA LYS A 24 22.74 10.58 -8.39
C LYS A 24 23.68 9.91 -9.39
N THR A 25 23.37 8.71 -9.82
CA THR A 25 24.02 8.02 -10.94
C THR A 25 23.01 7.73 -12.05
N GLU A 26 23.46 7.84 -13.30
CA GLU A 26 22.64 7.44 -14.45
C GLU A 26 22.77 5.93 -14.76
N ASN A 27 23.74 5.25 -14.16
CA ASN A 27 23.95 3.82 -14.30
C ASN A 27 23.35 3.04 -13.12
N ALA A 28 22.24 2.32 -13.35
CA ALA A 28 21.60 1.50 -12.33
C ALA A 28 22.53 0.41 -11.74
N GLY A 29 23.48 -0.11 -12.55
CA GLY A 29 24.45 -1.12 -12.12
C GLY A 29 25.50 -0.63 -11.09
N GLU A 30 25.63 0.69 -10.92
CA GLU A 30 26.53 1.30 -9.93
C GLU A 30 25.82 1.81 -8.68
N ALA A 31 24.49 1.71 -8.65
CA ALA A 31 23.69 2.28 -7.58
C ALA A 31 23.79 1.44 -6.31
N ASP A 32 23.84 2.12 -5.16
CA ASP A 32 23.63 1.50 -3.84
C ASP A 32 22.14 1.35 -3.55
N VAL A 33 21.30 2.25 -4.09
CA VAL A 33 19.84 2.21 -3.97
C VAL A 33 19.16 2.61 -5.27
N ILE A 34 18.00 2.00 -5.53
CA ILE A 34 17.15 2.34 -6.66
C ILE A 34 15.80 2.85 -6.13
N LEU A 35 15.37 4.02 -6.65
CA LEU A 35 14.01 4.52 -6.46
C LEU A 35 13.18 4.21 -7.70
N VAL A 36 11.98 3.69 -7.50
CA VAL A 36 11.09 3.28 -8.59
C VAL A 36 9.64 3.64 -8.27
N ARG A 37 8.83 3.85 -9.29
CA ARG A 37 7.38 4.02 -9.17
C ARG A 37 6.64 2.93 -9.94
N SER A 38 6.73 2.91 -11.26
CA SER A 38 5.98 2.01 -12.12
C SER A 38 6.83 1.17 -13.08
N ALA A 39 8.12 1.45 -13.21
CA ALA A 39 9.01 0.69 -14.09
C ALA A 39 9.05 -0.79 -13.68
N LYS A 40 8.99 -1.68 -14.67
CA LYS A 40 9.09 -3.13 -14.47
C LYS A 40 10.56 -3.51 -14.26
N MET A 41 10.82 -4.29 -13.20
CA MET A 41 12.17 -4.68 -12.80
C MET A 41 12.43 -6.19 -12.92
N HIS A 42 11.47 -6.99 -13.38
CA HIS A 42 11.60 -8.46 -13.41
C HIS A 42 12.73 -8.98 -14.32
N GLU A 43 13.07 -8.24 -15.37
CA GLU A 43 14.14 -8.60 -16.31
C GLU A 43 15.46 -7.85 -16.04
N MET A 44 15.51 -7.04 -14.95
CA MET A 44 16.71 -6.29 -14.61
C MET A 44 17.74 -7.17 -13.91
N GLU A 45 19.01 -6.99 -14.32
CA GLU A 45 20.16 -7.46 -13.55
C GLU A 45 20.57 -6.38 -12.55
N PHE A 46 20.77 -6.78 -11.30
CA PHE A 46 21.14 -5.85 -10.23
C PHE A 46 22.66 -5.74 -10.07
N GLY A 47 23.13 -4.54 -9.79
CA GLY A 47 24.53 -4.30 -9.48
C GLY A 47 24.92 -4.90 -8.14
N LYS A 48 26.16 -5.38 -8.02
CA LYS A 48 26.68 -6.00 -6.76
C LYS A 48 26.65 -5.08 -5.55
N ASN A 49 26.58 -3.76 -5.78
CA ASN A 49 26.55 -2.75 -4.71
C ASN A 49 25.13 -2.43 -4.24
N LEU A 50 24.09 -2.91 -4.94
CA LEU A 50 22.71 -2.57 -4.65
C LEU A 50 22.29 -3.16 -3.29
N LYS A 51 21.88 -2.29 -2.37
CA LYS A 51 21.50 -2.62 -1.00
C LYS A 51 19.98 -2.56 -0.81
N ALA A 52 19.33 -1.62 -1.52
CA ALA A 52 17.90 -1.43 -1.35
C ALA A 52 17.22 -0.92 -2.62
N ILE A 53 15.93 -1.23 -2.73
CA ILE A 53 15.01 -0.67 -3.70
C ILE A 53 13.87 -0.05 -2.92
N ALA A 54 13.54 1.22 -3.18
CA ALA A 54 12.36 1.86 -2.60
C ALA A 54 11.35 2.21 -3.68
N ARG A 55 10.14 1.67 -3.53
CA ARG A 55 9.03 2.00 -4.40
C ARG A 55 8.22 3.15 -3.82
N ALA A 56 8.18 4.29 -4.53
CA ALA A 56 7.26 5.38 -4.22
C ALA A 56 5.81 4.97 -4.56
N GLY A 57 5.18 4.24 -3.66
CA GLY A 57 3.83 3.70 -3.78
C GLY A 57 3.63 2.39 -3.00
N ALA A 58 2.40 1.98 -2.77
CA ALA A 58 2.07 0.85 -1.90
C ALA A 58 2.22 -0.54 -2.56
N GLY A 59 1.85 -0.70 -3.84
CA GLY A 59 1.96 -2.00 -4.54
C GLY A 59 3.40 -2.30 -4.96
N VAL A 60 3.79 -3.57 -5.13
CA VAL A 60 5.17 -3.97 -5.49
C VAL A 60 5.23 -5.05 -6.57
N ASN A 61 4.15 -5.22 -7.30
CA ASN A 61 4.03 -6.22 -8.37
C ASN A 61 4.96 -6.00 -9.58
N ASN A 62 5.64 -4.87 -9.65
CA ASN A 62 6.64 -4.55 -10.67
C ASN A 62 8.08 -4.90 -10.23
N ILE A 63 8.29 -5.42 -9.02
CA ILE A 63 9.61 -5.73 -8.43
C ILE A 63 9.71 -7.25 -8.17
N PRO A 64 10.80 -7.93 -8.57
CA PRO A 64 11.00 -9.35 -8.33
C PRO A 64 11.46 -9.59 -6.87
N LEU A 65 10.52 -9.67 -5.92
CA LEU A 65 10.80 -9.70 -4.49
C LEU A 65 11.69 -10.86 -4.06
N ASP A 66 11.45 -12.06 -4.59
CA ASP A 66 12.21 -13.26 -4.23
C ASP A 66 13.67 -13.13 -4.71
N LYS A 67 13.89 -12.69 -5.96
CA LYS A 67 15.23 -12.41 -6.48
C LYS A 67 15.95 -11.37 -5.63
N CYS A 68 15.27 -10.28 -5.26
CA CYS A 68 15.85 -9.25 -4.40
C CYS A 68 16.25 -9.82 -3.03
N ALA A 69 15.41 -10.67 -2.44
CA ALA A 69 15.69 -11.26 -1.13
C ALA A 69 16.91 -12.20 -1.19
N GLU A 70 17.01 -13.03 -2.23
CA GLU A 70 18.16 -13.94 -2.47
C GLU A 70 19.48 -13.17 -2.65
N GLU A 71 19.42 -12.01 -3.30
CA GLU A 71 20.60 -11.17 -3.54
C GLU A 71 20.90 -10.18 -2.39
N GLY A 72 20.20 -10.30 -1.24
CA GLY A 72 20.42 -9.43 -0.07
C GLY A 72 19.97 -7.98 -0.29
N ILE A 73 19.01 -7.75 -1.17
CA ILE A 73 18.46 -6.43 -1.48
C ILE A 73 17.15 -6.22 -0.73
N VAL A 74 17.10 -5.21 0.13
CA VAL A 74 15.89 -4.86 0.88
C VAL A 74 14.94 -4.05 -0.01
N VAL A 75 13.68 -4.47 -0.10
CA VAL A 75 12.67 -3.76 -0.88
C VAL A 75 11.68 -3.05 0.06
N PHE A 76 11.59 -1.75 -0.07
CA PHE A 76 10.65 -0.88 0.66
C PHE A 76 9.48 -0.48 -0.23
N ASN A 77 8.32 -0.27 0.39
CA ASN A 77 7.19 0.41 -0.23
C ASN A 77 6.66 1.49 0.73
N THR A 78 5.75 2.32 0.26
CA THR A 78 5.25 3.46 1.05
C THR A 78 3.77 3.26 1.44
N PRO A 79 3.48 2.35 2.40
CA PRO A 79 2.11 2.05 2.78
C PRO A 79 1.45 3.25 3.46
N GLY A 80 0.28 3.62 2.99
CA GLY A 80 -0.50 4.71 3.57
C GLY A 80 -0.10 6.13 3.12
N ALA A 81 1.03 6.32 2.42
CA ALA A 81 1.45 7.64 1.95
C ALA A 81 0.43 8.28 0.98
N ASN A 82 -0.26 7.47 0.21
CA ASN A 82 -1.33 7.87 -0.73
C ASN A 82 -2.75 7.70 -0.17
N ALA A 83 -2.90 7.36 1.11
CA ALA A 83 -4.20 6.96 1.66
C ALA A 83 -5.25 8.08 1.59
N ASN A 84 -4.83 9.34 1.71
CA ASN A 84 -5.73 10.47 1.62
C ASN A 84 -6.32 10.62 0.20
N GLY A 85 -5.51 10.53 -0.84
CA GLY A 85 -5.98 10.60 -2.23
C GLY A 85 -7.00 9.49 -2.54
N VAL A 86 -6.70 8.24 -2.13
CA VAL A 86 -7.66 7.13 -2.30
C VAL A 86 -8.96 7.38 -1.52
N LYS A 87 -8.88 7.84 -0.26
CA LYS A 87 -10.06 8.20 0.54
C LYS A 87 -10.94 9.22 -0.19
N GLU A 88 -10.35 10.26 -0.76
CA GLU A 88 -11.11 11.29 -1.49
C GLU A 88 -11.80 10.74 -2.73
N LEU A 89 -11.14 9.85 -3.47
CA LEU A 89 -11.75 9.19 -4.62
C LEU A 89 -12.89 8.24 -4.20
N VAL A 90 -12.76 7.54 -3.07
CA VAL A 90 -13.86 6.73 -2.51
C VAL A 90 -15.08 7.59 -2.19
N ILE A 91 -14.87 8.74 -1.54
CA ILE A 91 -15.97 9.69 -1.25
C ILE A 91 -16.63 10.21 -2.53
N ALA A 92 -15.82 10.60 -3.52
CA ALA A 92 -16.33 10.98 -4.84
C ALA A 92 -17.15 9.84 -5.47
N GLY A 93 -16.65 8.60 -5.42
CA GLY A 93 -17.34 7.40 -5.90
C GLY A 93 -18.68 7.16 -5.20
N MET A 94 -18.78 7.35 -3.89
CA MET A 94 -20.04 7.27 -3.15
C MET A 94 -21.06 8.33 -3.62
N LEU A 95 -20.61 9.56 -3.84
CA LEU A 95 -21.46 10.66 -4.30
C LEU A 95 -21.94 10.44 -5.73
N LEU A 96 -21.06 9.92 -6.62
CA LEU A 96 -21.42 9.57 -8.00
C LEU A 96 -22.38 8.38 -8.06
N ALA A 97 -22.26 7.42 -7.13
CA ALA A 97 -23.20 6.30 -7.02
C ALA A 97 -24.59 6.75 -6.51
N ALA A 98 -24.60 7.75 -5.62
CA ALA A 98 -25.82 8.25 -5.02
C ALA A 98 -26.71 9.02 -6.01
N ARG A 99 -26.13 9.73 -6.97
CA ARG A 99 -26.85 10.53 -8.00
C ARG A 99 -26.13 10.43 -9.33
N ASP A 100 -26.86 10.41 -10.43
CA ASP A 100 -26.31 10.37 -11.79
C ASP A 100 -25.75 11.73 -12.23
N VAL A 101 -24.72 12.20 -11.52
CA VAL A 101 -24.09 13.51 -11.82
C VAL A 101 -23.37 13.46 -13.17
N VAL A 102 -22.71 12.34 -13.53
CA VAL A 102 -22.00 12.19 -14.79
C VAL A 102 -22.97 12.22 -15.96
N GLY A 103 -24.07 11.45 -15.91
CA GLY A 103 -25.11 11.48 -16.95
C GLY A 103 -25.75 12.86 -17.08
N GLY A 104 -25.94 13.57 -15.97
CA GLY A 104 -26.44 14.96 -15.99
C GLY A 104 -25.47 15.92 -16.68
N ILE A 105 -24.17 15.81 -16.42
CA ILE A 105 -23.13 16.61 -17.08
C ILE A 105 -23.10 16.32 -18.58
N GLN A 106 -23.07 15.04 -18.97
CA GLN A 106 -23.08 14.65 -20.38
C GLN A 106 -24.29 15.18 -21.12
N TRP A 107 -25.47 15.03 -20.52
CA TRP A 107 -26.68 15.55 -21.08
C TRP A 107 -26.65 17.08 -21.34
N VAL A 108 -26.07 17.85 -20.41
CA VAL A 108 -25.91 19.30 -20.59
C VAL A 108 -24.91 19.63 -21.70
N GLN A 109 -23.80 18.87 -21.79
CA GLN A 109 -22.78 19.08 -22.81
C GLN A 109 -23.22 18.70 -24.22
N GLU A 110 -24.11 17.71 -24.35
CA GLU A 110 -24.65 17.19 -25.60
C GLU A 110 -26.01 17.85 -25.97
N PHE A 111 -26.38 18.94 -25.28
CA PHE A 111 -27.66 19.59 -25.49
C PHE A 111 -27.68 20.33 -26.85
N GLU A 112 -28.45 19.81 -27.80
CA GLU A 112 -28.62 20.35 -29.15
C GLU A 112 -30.06 20.78 -29.47
N GLU A 113 -30.99 20.68 -28.51
CA GLU A 113 -32.40 21.03 -28.70
C GLU A 113 -32.57 22.55 -28.85
N ASP A 114 -33.42 23.00 -29.78
CA ASP A 114 -33.83 24.40 -29.84
C ASP A 114 -34.68 24.78 -28.63
N GLY A 115 -34.25 25.79 -27.89
CA GLY A 115 -35.02 26.30 -26.77
C GLY A 115 -34.18 26.75 -25.56
N ASP A 116 -34.87 27.10 -24.49
CA ASP A 116 -34.29 27.54 -23.23
C ASP A 116 -33.87 26.33 -22.43
N ILE A 117 -32.55 26.04 -22.44
CA ILE A 117 -31.94 24.91 -21.72
C ILE A 117 -32.35 24.88 -20.25
N ALA A 118 -32.49 26.03 -19.58
CA ALA A 118 -32.87 26.08 -18.18
C ALA A 118 -34.27 25.53 -17.94
N LYS A 119 -35.23 25.86 -18.82
CA LYS A 119 -36.59 25.33 -18.73
C LYS A 119 -36.67 23.85 -19.06
N ILE A 120 -35.86 23.37 -20.02
CA ILE A 120 -35.80 21.97 -20.40
C ILE A 120 -35.15 21.15 -19.28
N ALA A 121 -34.06 21.66 -18.66
CA ALA A 121 -33.40 21.03 -17.54
C ALA A 121 -34.31 20.80 -16.34
N GLU A 122 -35.20 21.80 -16.02
CA GLU A 122 -36.17 21.63 -14.93
C GLU A 122 -37.15 20.46 -15.17
N LYS A 123 -37.47 20.17 -16.41
CA LYS A 123 -38.34 19.04 -16.78
C LYS A 123 -37.57 17.69 -16.76
N LYS A 124 -36.33 17.71 -17.20
CA LYS A 124 -35.51 16.48 -17.35
C LYS A 124 -34.71 16.10 -16.10
N LYS A 125 -34.46 16.99 -15.14
CA LYS A 125 -33.64 16.75 -13.94
C LYS A 125 -34.02 15.51 -13.13
N LYS A 126 -35.30 15.08 -13.19
CA LYS A 126 -35.77 13.87 -12.51
C LYS A 126 -35.07 12.58 -13.00
N ALA A 127 -34.57 12.56 -14.24
CA ALA A 127 -33.86 11.41 -14.79
C ALA A 127 -32.51 11.18 -14.11
N PHE A 128 -31.91 12.23 -13.55
CA PHE A 128 -30.62 12.19 -12.88
C PHE A 128 -30.73 12.23 -11.34
N ALA A 129 -31.95 12.21 -10.80
CA ALA A 129 -32.20 12.23 -9.37
C ALA A 129 -31.72 10.91 -8.72
N GLY A 130 -31.35 11.00 -7.46
CA GLY A 130 -30.93 9.84 -6.68
C GLY A 130 -31.24 9.98 -5.20
N THR A 131 -30.35 9.53 -4.36
CA THR A 131 -30.50 9.47 -2.89
C THR A 131 -29.43 10.31 -2.21
N GLU A 132 -29.57 10.51 -0.91
CA GLU A 132 -28.53 11.10 -0.05
C GLU A 132 -27.75 10.00 0.67
N LEU A 133 -26.51 10.33 1.08
CA LEU A 133 -25.67 9.44 1.90
C LEU A 133 -26.09 9.47 3.37
N SER A 134 -26.60 10.61 3.84
CA SER A 134 -27.03 10.79 5.22
C SER A 134 -28.10 9.75 5.61
N GLY A 135 -27.91 9.11 6.77
CA GLY A 135 -28.77 8.04 7.27
C GLY A 135 -28.63 6.69 6.58
N LYS A 136 -27.72 6.54 5.61
CA LYS A 136 -27.39 5.25 5.00
C LYS A 136 -26.32 4.54 5.79
N LYS A 137 -26.29 3.21 5.73
CA LYS A 137 -25.28 2.36 6.35
C LYS A 137 -24.12 2.10 5.40
N LEU A 138 -22.90 2.41 5.83
CA LEU A 138 -21.67 2.09 5.11
C LEU A 138 -20.92 0.96 5.81
N GLY A 139 -20.66 -0.12 5.10
CA GLY A 139 -19.75 -1.19 5.49
C GLY A 139 -18.33 -0.92 4.98
N VAL A 140 -17.34 -0.90 5.85
CA VAL A 140 -15.93 -0.76 5.52
C VAL A 140 -15.23 -2.07 5.82
N ILE A 141 -14.78 -2.77 4.76
CA ILE A 141 -14.04 -4.04 4.88
C ILE A 141 -12.56 -3.76 4.73
N GLY A 142 -11.80 -3.95 5.81
CA GLY A 142 -10.41 -3.55 5.95
C GLY A 142 -10.25 -2.18 6.59
N LEU A 143 -9.70 -2.14 7.81
CA LEU A 143 -9.50 -0.92 8.62
C LEU A 143 -8.00 -0.55 8.71
N GLY A 144 -7.29 -0.69 7.58
CA GLY A 144 -5.94 -0.20 7.41
C GLY A 144 -5.88 1.32 7.17
N ALA A 145 -4.78 1.79 6.60
CA ALA A 145 -4.51 3.23 6.38
C ALA A 145 -5.64 3.97 5.64
N ILE A 146 -6.24 3.33 4.62
CA ILE A 146 -7.33 3.93 3.82
C ILE A 146 -8.67 3.75 4.52
N GLY A 147 -9.01 2.51 4.93
CA GLY A 147 -10.32 2.20 5.51
C GLY A 147 -10.65 3.02 6.75
N VAL A 148 -9.67 3.26 7.63
CA VAL A 148 -9.86 4.15 8.81
C VAL A 148 -10.23 5.57 8.39
N LEU A 149 -9.57 6.13 7.36
CA LEU A 149 -9.88 7.48 6.87
C LEU A 149 -11.27 7.57 6.26
N VAL A 150 -11.64 6.57 5.43
CA VAL A 150 -12.97 6.49 4.81
C VAL A 150 -14.05 6.35 5.88
N ALA A 151 -13.88 5.43 6.83
CA ALA A 151 -14.82 5.20 7.92
C ALA A 151 -15.07 6.48 8.73
N ASN A 152 -14.00 7.18 9.11
CA ASN A 152 -14.11 8.43 9.87
C ASN A 152 -14.83 9.53 9.09
N VAL A 153 -14.49 9.74 7.81
CA VAL A 153 -15.14 10.78 6.98
C VAL A 153 -16.62 10.46 6.75
N ALA A 154 -16.96 9.20 6.54
CA ALA A 154 -18.35 8.78 6.33
C ALA A 154 -19.26 9.11 7.53
N THR A 155 -18.73 9.04 8.76
CA THR A 155 -19.50 9.48 9.95
C THR A 155 -19.84 10.98 9.89
N HIS A 156 -18.93 11.81 9.36
CA HIS A 156 -19.16 13.25 9.19
C HIS A 156 -20.14 13.57 8.03
N LEU A 157 -20.31 12.63 7.09
CA LEU A 157 -21.36 12.72 6.06
C LEU A 157 -22.74 12.24 6.56
N GLY A 158 -22.85 11.93 7.85
CA GLY A 158 -24.10 11.48 8.47
C GLY A 158 -24.45 10.03 8.18
N MET A 159 -23.48 9.21 7.76
CA MET A 159 -23.68 7.77 7.58
C MET A 159 -23.53 7.02 8.91
N GLU A 160 -24.24 5.90 9.04
CA GLU A 160 -24.01 4.90 10.08
C GLU A 160 -22.93 3.93 9.56
N VAL A 161 -21.77 3.88 10.22
CA VAL A 161 -20.61 3.16 9.70
C VAL A 161 -20.36 1.87 10.47
N TYR A 162 -20.20 0.78 9.72
CA TYR A 162 -19.82 -0.55 10.19
C TYR A 162 -18.42 -0.88 9.68
N GLY A 163 -17.51 -1.23 10.57
CA GLY A 163 -16.14 -1.59 10.22
C GLY A 163 -15.84 -3.05 10.53
N TYR A 164 -15.24 -3.76 9.58
CA TYR A 164 -14.78 -5.14 9.74
C TYR A 164 -13.31 -5.28 9.32
N ASP A 165 -12.48 -5.74 10.23
CA ASP A 165 -11.09 -6.14 9.96
C ASP A 165 -10.62 -7.10 11.07
N PRO A 166 -10.40 -8.40 10.77
CA PRO A 166 -9.94 -9.37 11.77
C PRO A 166 -8.47 -9.17 12.18
N TYR A 167 -7.73 -8.30 11.49
CA TYR A 167 -6.31 -8.03 11.71
C TYR A 167 -6.03 -6.55 12.05
N VAL A 168 -7.05 -5.81 12.50
CA VAL A 168 -6.89 -4.39 12.80
C VAL A 168 -5.75 -4.17 13.81
N SER A 169 -4.82 -3.28 13.49
CA SER A 169 -3.75 -2.91 14.41
C SER A 169 -4.27 -2.03 15.55
N VAL A 170 -3.58 -2.05 16.69
CA VAL A 170 -3.90 -1.17 17.82
C VAL A 170 -3.89 0.30 17.39
N ASP A 171 -2.88 0.70 16.59
CA ASP A 171 -2.76 2.08 16.11
C ASP A 171 -3.94 2.47 15.19
N SER A 172 -4.37 1.57 14.30
CA SER A 172 -5.55 1.77 13.47
C SER A 172 -6.81 1.91 14.31
N ALA A 173 -6.98 1.04 15.30
CA ALA A 173 -8.14 1.08 16.21
C ALA A 173 -8.23 2.39 17.01
N TRP A 174 -7.09 2.92 17.49
CA TRP A 174 -7.03 4.21 18.18
C TRP A 174 -7.41 5.41 17.30
N ARG A 175 -7.30 5.27 15.98
CA ARG A 175 -7.65 6.33 15.02
C ARG A 175 -9.11 6.29 14.57
N LEU A 176 -9.87 5.25 14.88
CA LEU A 176 -11.27 5.12 14.55
C LEU A 176 -12.16 5.99 15.43
N SER A 177 -13.17 6.59 14.82
CA SER A 177 -14.24 7.28 15.57
C SER A 177 -15.00 6.28 16.46
N ARG A 178 -15.36 6.70 17.66
CA ARG A 178 -16.14 5.89 18.61
C ARG A 178 -17.57 5.59 18.14
N SER A 179 -18.07 6.30 17.14
CA SER A 179 -19.39 6.06 16.53
C SER A 179 -19.42 4.95 15.50
N ILE A 180 -18.25 4.37 15.15
CA ILE A 180 -18.17 3.27 14.19
C ILE A 180 -18.53 1.95 14.88
N HIS A 181 -19.49 1.23 14.32
CA HIS A 181 -19.90 -0.08 14.80
C HIS A 181 -18.87 -1.14 14.40
N HIS A 182 -18.40 -1.92 15.37
CA HIS A 182 -17.53 -3.06 15.11
C HIS A 182 -18.36 -4.25 14.65
N ALA A 183 -18.26 -4.59 13.38
CA ALA A 183 -18.82 -5.83 12.84
C ALA A 183 -17.89 -7.00 13.15
N THR A 184 -18.44 -8.06 13.72
CA THR A 184 -17.67 -9.26 14.13
C THR A 184 -17.44 -10.24 12.99
N THR A 185 -18.25 -10.17 11.94
CA THR A 185 -18.14 -10.98 10.73
C THR A 185 -18.36 -10.12 9.49
N VAL A 186 -17.81 -10.52 8.36
CA VAL A 186 -18.04 -9.84 7.08
C VAL A 186 -19.52 -9.98 6.64
N ASP A 187 -20.18 -11.06 7.00
CA ASP A 187 -21.60 -11.28 6.71
C ASP A 187 -22.53 -10.23 7.33
N GLU A 188 -22.15 -9.68 8.49
CA GLU A 188 -22.86 -8.57 9.12
C GLU A 188 -22.81 -7.33 8.23
N ILE A 189 -21.65 -7.03 7.64
CA ILE A 189 -21.51 -5.96 6.63
C ILE A 189 -22.43 -6.20 5.45
N TYR A 190 -22.43 -7.42 4.89
CA TYR A 190 -23.25 -7.74 3.72
C TYR A 190 -24.75 -7.56 4.00
N LYS A 191 -25.23 -8.02 5.14
CA LYS A 191 -26.66 -7.99 5.48
C LYS A 191 -27.16 -6.59 5.88
N GLU A 192 -26.33 -5.80 6.54
CA GLU A 192 -26.77 -4.55 7.18
C GLU A 192 -26.52 -3.31 6.35
N CYS A 193 -25.55 -3.30 5.42
CA CYS A 193 -25.09 -2.07 4.80
C CYS A 193 -25.73 -1.79 3.45
N ASP A 194 -25.96 -0.50 3.18
CA ASP A 194 -26.49 0.01 1.90
C ASP A 194 -25.34 0.29 0.91
N TYR A 195 -24.17 0.64 1.45
CA TYR A 195 -22.91 0.86 0.75
C TYR A 195 -21.85 -0.05 1.35
N ILE A 196 -21.01 -0.65 0.51
CA ILE A 196 -19.88 -1.51 0.95
C ILE A 196 -18.64 -1.05 0.22
N THR A 197 -17.58 -0.72 0.97
CA THR A 197 -16.28 -0.34 0.41
C THR A 197 -15.18 -1.27 0.90
N ILE A 198 -14.27 -1.64 -0.01
CA ILE A 198 -13.28 -2.70 0.21
C ILE A 198 -11.89 -2.10 0.23
N HIS A 199 -11.13 -2.34 1.30
CA HIS A 199 -9.78 -1.82 1.54
C HIS A 199 -8.82 -2.90 2.07
N VAL A 200 -8.96 -4.14 1.59
CA VAL A 200 -8.09 -5.25 1.95
C VAL A 200 -7.04 -5.53 0.87
N PRO A 201 -5.88 -6.11 1.21
CA PRO A 201 -4.91 -6.55 0.23
C PRO A 201 -5.42 -7.73 -0.59
N ALA A 202 -4.87 -7.91 -1.79
CA ALA A 202 -5.11 -9.09 -2.63
C ALA A 202 -4.27 -10.27 -2.12
N LEU A 203 -4.89 -11.15 -1.36
CA LEU A 203 -4.34 -12.40 -0.83
C LEU A 203 -5.18 -13.57 -1.35
N ASP A 204 -4.68 -14.80 -1.25
CA ASP A 204 -5.45 -15.99 -1.62
C ASP A 204 -6.78 -16.07 -0.86
N SER A 205 -6.80 -15.60 0.40
CA SER A 205 -8.00 -15.57 1.25
C SER A 205 -9.00 -14.45 0.92
N THR A 206 -8.58 -13.42 0.20
CA THR A 206 -9.44 -12.25 -0.16
C THR A 206 -9.79 -12.20 -1.63
N LYS A 207 -9.09 -12.97 -2.47
CA LYS A 207 -9.36 -13.08 -3.90
C LYS A 207 -10.79 -13.58 -4.14
N GLY A 208 -11.57 -12.83 -4.92
CA GLY A 208 -12.96 -13.16 -5.22
C GLY A 208 -13.89 -13.12 -4.00
N MET A 209 -13.54 -12.37 -2.95
CA MET A 209 -14.35 -12.30 -1.73
C MET A 209 -15.74 -11.71 -1.96
N ILE A 210 -15.92 -10.91 -3.01
CA ILE A 210 -17.22 -10.49 -3.50
C ILE A 210 -17.59 -11.37 -4.68
N ASP A 211 -18.23 -12.46 -4.39
CA ASP A 211 -18.77 -13.44 -5.32
C ASP A 211 -20.30 -13.46 -5.28
N LYS A 212 -20.91 -14.35 -6.04
CA LYS A 212 -22.35 -14.59 -6.06
C LYS A 212 -22.95 -14.88 -4.69
N ASN A 213 -22.21 -15.62 -3.83
CA ASN A 213 -22.70 -15.95 -2.50
C ASN A 213 -22.70 -14.72 -1.60
N ALA A 214 -21.61 -13.96 -1.58
CA ALA A 214 -21.52 -12.70 -0.85
C ALA A 214 -22.63 -11.72 -1.32
N ILE A 215 -22.78 -11.52 -2.63
CA ILE A 215 -23.80 -10.65 -3.21
C ILE A 215 -25.21 -11.11 -2.82
N SER A 216 -25.47 -12.41 -2.74
CA SER A 216 -26.79 -12.93 -2.36
C SER A 216 -27.20 -12.53 -0.94
N LEU A 217 -26.23 -12.34 -0.02
CA LEU A 217 -26.46 -11.90 1.35
C LEU A 217 -26.73 -10.39 1.47
N MET A 218 -26.33 -9.60 0.46
CA MET A 218 -26.44 -8.15 0.49
C MET A 218 -27.86 -7.67 0.31
N LYS A 219 -28.11 -6.42 0.67
CA LYS A 219 -29.40 -5.76 0.44
C LYS A 219 -29.69 -5.62 -1.05
N GLU A 220 -30.97 -5.56 -1.41
CA GLU A 220 -31.41 -5.16 -2.74
C GLU A 220 -31.00 -3.70 -3.00
N GLY A 221 -30.40 -3.44 -4.15
CA GLY A 221 -29.93 -2.12 -4.53
C GLY A 221 -28.67 -1.64 -3.80
N VAL A 222 -27.85 -2.56 -3.26
CA VAL A 222 -26.57 -2.24 -2.62
C VAL A 222 -25.63 -1.53 -3.58
N VAL A 223 -24.79 -0.63 -3.05
CA VAL A 223 -23.69 0.02 -3.76
C VAL A 223 -22.37 -0.61 -3.29
N ILE A 224 -21.55 -1.06 -4.22
CA ILE A 224 -20.23 -1.65 -3.93
C ILE A 224 -19.15 -0.76 -4.51
N LEU A 225 -18.12 -0.43 -3.67
CA LEU A 225 -16.95 0.36 -4.06
C LEU A 225 -15.68 -0.47 -3.90
N ASN A 226 -14.89 -0.53 -4.96
CA ASN A 226 -13.60 -1.25 -4.93
C ASN A 226 -12.49 -0.38 -5.50
N PHE A 227 -11.74 0.26 -4.63
CA PHE A 227 -10.53 1.02 -4.92
C PHE A 227 -9.27 0.34 -4.36
N ALA A 228 -9.36 -0.97 -4.08
CA ALA A 228 -8.26 -1.75 -3.54
C ALA A 228 -7.54 -2.59 -4.61
N ARG A 229 -8.20 -3.62 -5.15
CA ARG A 229 -7.67 -4.47 -6.24
C ARG A 229 -8.83 -5.11 -7.03
N ASP A 230 -8.65 -5.24 -8.33
CA ASP A 230 -9.62 -5.86 -9.25
C ASP A 230 -10.01 -7.29 -8.85
N VAL A 231 -9.02 -8.10 -8.50
CA VAL A 231 -9.19 -9.52 -8.14
C VAL A 231 -10.05 -9.80 -6.90
N LEU A 232 -10.40 -8.78 -6.11
CA LEU A 232 -11.24 -8.93 -4.91
C LEU A 232 -12.71 -9.17 -5.24
N VAL A 233 -13.14 -8.77 -6.42
CA VAL A 233 -14.52 -8.88 -6.90
C VAL A 233 -14.56 -9.83 -8.09
N ASN A 234 -15.44 -10.84 -8.05
CA ASN A 234 -15.67 -11.70 -9.20
C ASN A 234 -16.37 -10.90 -10.30
N GLN A 235 -15.73 -10.78 -11.46
CA GLN A 235 -16.20 -9.91 -12.54
C GLN A 235 -17.52 -10.37 -13.19
N GLU A 236 -17.70 -11.68 -13.37
CA GLU A 236 -18.93 -12.24 -13.93
C GLU A 236 -20.10 -12.05 -12.96
N ASP A 237 -19.90 -12.37 -11.69
CA ASP A 237 -20.94 -12.28 -10.66
C ASP A 237 -21.41 -10.84 -10.44
N ILE A 238 -20.50 -9.85 -10.48
CA ILE A 238 -20.87 -8.44 -10.30
C ILE A 238 -21.62 -7.89 -11.52
N VAL A 239 -21.25 -8.31 -12.74
CA VAL A 239 -21.97 -7.95 -13.96
C VAL A 239 -23.41 -8.50 -13.93
N ASP A 240 -23.56 -9.80 -13.60
CA ASP A 240 -24.86 -10.43 -13.46
C ASP A 240 -25.74 -9.73 -12.42
N ALA A 241 -25.15 -9.36 -11.29
CA ALA A 241 -25.86 -8.66 -10.22
C ALA A 241 -26.28 -7.23 -10.59
N LEU A 242 -25.48 -6.51 -11.39
CA LEU A 242 -25.83 -5.20 -11.95
C LEU A 242 -27.01 -5.33 -12.95
N VAL A 243 -26.94 -6.31 -13.85
CA VAL A 243 -28.00 -6.56 -14.84
C VAL A 243 -29.30 -6.97 -14.17
N ALA A 244 -29.22 -7.81 -13.12
CA ALA A 244 -30.39 -8.23 -12.34
C ALA A 244 -30.97 -7.12 -11.44
N GLY A 245 -30.23 -6.00 -11.23
CA GLY A 245 -30.61 -4.92 -10.31
C GLY A 245 -30.40 -5.22 -8.83
N LYS A 246 -29.79 -6.35 -8.49
CA LYS A 246 -29.40 -6.70 -7.11
C LYS A 246 -28.36 -5.72 -6.57
N VAL A 247 -27.37 -5.35 -7.40
CA VAL A 247 -26.42 -4.28 -7.18
C VAL A 247 -26.87 -3.05 -7.96
N HIS A 248 -27.07 -1.92 -7.26
CA HIS A 248 -27.47 -0.67 -7.90
C HIS A 248 -26.33 0.00 -8.64
N ARG A 249 -25.15 0.05 -8.00
CA ARG A 249 -23.93 0.61 -8.59
C ARG A 249 -22.71 -0.20 -8.13
N TYR A 250 -21.79 -0.39 -9.06
CA TYR A 250 -20.44 -0.84 -8.78
C TYR A 250 -19.44 0.24 -9.19
N VAL A 251 -18.66 0.76 -8.24
CA VAL A 251 -17.70 1.83 -8.47
C VAL A 251 -16.30 1.30 -8.27
N THR A 252 -15.43 1.48 -9.27
CA THR A 252 -14.06 0.99 -9.20
C THR A 252 -13.12 1.86 -10.05
N ASP A 253 -11.82 1.87 -9.69
CA ASP A 253 -10.77 2.45 -10.54
C ASP A 253 -9.90 1.37 -11.22
N PHE A 254 -10.43 0.15 -11.34
CA PHE A 254 -9.80 -0.97 -12.07
C PHE A 254 -10.62 -1.31 -13.32
N PRO A 255 -10.37 -0.66 -14.47
CA PRO A 255 -11.09 -0.94 -15.70
C PRO A 255 -10.75 -2.35 -16.23
N THR A 256 -11.79 -3.15 -16.47
CA THR A 256 -11.71 -4.44 -17.16
C THR A 256 -12.66 -4.44 -18.36
N LYS A 257 -12.48 -5.37 -19.31
CA LYS A 257 -13.37 -5.47 -20.47
C LYS A 257 -14.78 -5.88 -20.08
N GLU A 258 -14.91 -6.66 -19.02
CA GLU A 258 -16.15 -7.23 -18.53
C GLU A 258 -17.08 -6.17 -17.94
N ILE A 259 -16.55 -5.15 -17.27
CA ILE A 259 -17.34 -4.10 -16.61
C ILE A 259 -17.41 -2.79 -17.39
N ALA A 260 -16.53 -2.57 -18.36
CA ALA A 260 -16.52 -1.34 -19.16
C ALA A 260 -17.81 -1.21 -19.98
N GLY A 261 -18.57 -0.12 -19.74
CA GLY A 261 -19.84 0.14 -20.41
C GLY A 261 -21.05 -0.63 -19.85
N VAL A 262 -20.90 -1.43 -18.81
CA VAL A 262 -22.03 -2.08 -18.13
C VAL A 262 -22.87 -1.04 -17.41
N LYS A 263 -24.19 -1.05 -17.64
CA LYS A 263 -25.10 -0.14 -16.96
C LYS A 263 -25.06 -0.36 -15.44
N GLY A 264 -24.80 0.70 -14.70
CA GLY A 264 -24.65 0.65 -13.25
C GLY A 264 -23.20 0.56 -12.78
N ALA A 265 -22.25 0.20 -13.66
CA ALA A 265 -20.84 0.32 -13.35
C ALA A 265 -20.36 1.77 -13.56
N ILE A 266 -19.60 2.29 -12.59
CA ILE A 266 -18.86 3.56 -12.66
C ILE A 266 -17.39 3.21 -12.60
N VAL A 267 -16.74 3.25 -13.75
CA VAL A 267 -15.35 2.79 -13.90
C VAL A 267 -14.44 3.98 -14.15
N ILE A 268 -13.43 4.15 -13.29
CA ILE A 268 -12.47 5.25 -13.29
C ILE A 268 -11.09 4.70 -13.68
N PRO A 269 -10.23 5.43 -14.42
CA PRO A 269 -8.94 4.90 -14.87
C PRO A 269 -7.85 5.00 -13.80
N HIS A 270 -7.86 4.13 -12.79
CA HIS A 270 -6.86 3.91 -11.73
C HIS A 270 -6.28 5.22 -11.13
N LEU A 271 -7.18 6.10 -10.68
CA LEU A 271 -6.84 7.43 -10.17
C LEU A 271 -6.66 7.51 -8.65
N GLY A 272 -6.84 6.40 -7.92
CA GLY A 272 -6.83 6.41 -6.45
C GLY A 272 -5.63 7.10 -5.80
N ALA A 273 -4.45 6.94 -6.39
CA ALA A 273 -3.19 7.54 -5.89
C ALA A 273 -2.63 8.63 -6.81
N SER A 274 -3.38 9.08 -7.83
CA SER A 274 -2.89 10.00 -8.84
C SER A 274 -3.17 11.46 -8.48
N THR A 275 -2.58 11.90 -7.38
CA THR A 275 -2.57 13.32 -6.94
C THR A 275 -1.14 13.76 -6.69
N GLU A 276 -0.86 15.05 -6.83
CA GLU A 276 0.47 15.65 -6.56
C GLU A 276 0.92 15.32 -5.13
N GLU A 277 0.04 15.50 -4.16
CA GLU A 277 0.33 15.23 -2.75
C GLU A 277 0.60 13.74 -2.47
N SER A 278 -0.09 12.83 -3.15
CA SER A 278 0.18 11.39 -3.04
C SER A 278 1.56 11.04 -3.57
N GLU A 279 1.98 11.63 -4.70
CA GLU A 279 3.31 11.45 -5.27
C GLU A 279 4.40 12.02 -4.35
N ASP A 280 4.19 13.22 -3.81
CA ASP A 280 5.08 13.87 -2.87
C ASP A 280 5.24 13.06 -1.58
N ASN A 281 4.14 12.62 -0.99
CA ASN A 281 4.15 11.83 0.24
C ASN A 281 4.86 10.49 0.04
N CYS A 282 4.61 9.80 -1.08
CA CYS A 282 5.29 8.56 -1.42
C CYS A 282 6.80 8.78 -1.61
N ALA A 283 7.21 9.83 -2.30
CA ALA A 283 8.62 10.16 -2.50
C ALA A 283 9.32 10.48 -1.17
N GLN A 284 8.69 11.28 -0.31
CA GLN A 284 9.22 11.62 1.01
C GLN A 284 9.42 10.39 1.89
N MET A 285 8.43 9.49 1.91
CA MET A 285 8.48 8.26 2.70
C MET A 285 9.55 7.31 2.18
N ALA A 286 9.61 7.07 0.86
CA ALA A 286 10.62 6.22 0.25
C ALA A 286 12.05 6.70 0.53
N VAL A 287 12.29 8.01 0.44
CA VAL A 287 13.60 8.60 0.75
C VAL A 287 13.93 8.47 2.24
N ALA A 288 12.95 8.67 3.13
CA ALA A 288 13.16 8.52 4.57
C ALA A 288 13.54 7.08 4.95
N GLU A 289 12.87 6.09 4.36
CA GLU A 289 13.16 4.66 4.58
C GLU A 289 14.56 4.28 4.08
N ILE A 290 14.95 4.74 2.89
CA ILE A 290 16.30 4.53 2.35
C ILE A 290 17.36 5.14 3.27
N ARG A 291 17.16 6.38 3.71
CA ARG A 291 18.10 7.05 4.60
C ARG A 291 18.26 6.32 5.91
N ASP A 292 17.17 5.97 6.56
CA ASP A 292 17.22 5.26 7.84
C ASP A 292 17.87 3.88 7.71
N PHE A 293 17.60 3.18 6.61
CA PHE A 293 18.27 1.91 6.32
C PHE A 293 19.77 2.08 6.07
N LEU A 294 20.18 3.07 5.26
CA LEU A 294 21.59 3.25 4.93
C LEU A 294 22.40 3.82 6.11
N GLU A 295 21.83 4.76 6.83
CA GLU A 295 22.50 5.53 7.89
C GLU A 295 22.45 4.81 9.26
N ASN A 296 21.33 4.12 9.56
CA ASN A 296 21.10 3.49 10.85
C ASN A 296 20.89 1.96 10.77
N GLY A 297 20.73 1.39 9.58
CA GLY A 297 20.44 -0.05 9.43
C GLY A 297 19.02 -0.44 9.82
N ASN A 298 18.11 0.50 10.03
CA ASN A 298 16.73 0.18 10.36
C ASN A 298 15.96 -0.28 9.12
N ILE A 299 15.10 -1.27 9.29
CA ILE A 299 14.15 -1.71 8.27
C ILE A 299 12.75 -1.41 8.78
N THR A 300 12.04 -0.53 8.06
CA THR A 300 10.63 -0.20 8.30
C THR A 300 9.89 -0.26 6.97
N HIS A 301 8.73 -0.93 6.93
CA HIS A 301 7.91 -1.13 5.73
C HIS A 301 8.59 -1.94 4.61
N SER A 302 9.50 -2.84 4.95
CA SER A 302 10.04 -3.76 3.95
C SER A 302 9.02 -4.85 3.59
N VAL A 303 8.94 -5.15 2.29
CA VAL A 303 8.02 -6.18 1.77
C VAL A 303 8.64 -7.56 1.72
N ASN A 304 9.98 -7.67 1.66
CA ASN A 304 10.70 -8.96 1.56
C ASN A 304 11.49 -9.34 2.81
N TYR A 305 11.87 -8.40 3.66
CA TYR A 305 12.54 -8.65 4.94
C TYR A 305 11.66 -8.22 6.13
N PRO A 306 11.97 -8.67 7.35
CA PRO A 306 11.21 -8.27 8.54
C PRO A 306 11.48 -6.81 8.92
N ASP A 307 10.48 -6.14 9.46
CA ASP A 307 10.68 -4.84 10.11
C ASP A 307 11.56 -5.02 11.35
N CYS A 308 12.64 -4.24 11.42
CA CYS A 308 13.60 -4.25 12.50
C CYS A 308 14.13 -2.82 12.70
N ASN A 309 13.57 -2.12 13.66
CA ASN A 309 13.98 -0.77 14.02
C ASN A 309 14.54 -0.79 15.44
N VAL A 310 15.77 -0.41 15.59
CA VAL A 310 16.53 -0.34 16.86
C VAL A 310 16.93 1.11 17.19
N GLY A 311 16.40 2.05 16.46
CA GLY A 311 16.71 3.48 16.63
C GLY A 311 18.00 3.91 15.96
N THR A 312 18.35 5.17 16.16
CA THR A 312 19.57 5.76 15.62
C THR A 312 20.79 5.14 16.32
N LYS A 313 21.84 4.83 15.54
CA LYS A 313 23.13 4.42 16.07
C LYS A 313 23.74 5.55 16.92
N ILE A 314 24.17 5.26 18.12
CA ILE A 314 24.71 6.24 19.05
C ILE A 314 26.23 6.12 19.15
N ASP A 315 26.73 5.04 19.70
CA ASP A 315 28.16 4.80 19.94
C ASP A 315 28.61 3.48 19.32
N GLY A 316 29.93 3.31 19.11
CA GLY A 316 30.49 2.11 18.50
C GLY A 316 30.09 1.89 17.06
N ASP A 317 30.32 0.69 16.55
CA ASP A 317 29.89 0.30 15.21
C ASP A 317 28.63 -0.57 15.28
N ARG A 318 27.75 -0.45 14.27
CA ARG A 318 26.59 -1.28 14.09
C ARG A 318 26.80 -2.26 12.94
N ILE A 319 26.61 -3.54 13.22
CA ILE A 319 26.67 -4.61 12.23
C ILE A 319 25.23 -4.96 11.86
N THR A 320 24.93 -5.02 10.57
CA THR A 320 23.62 -5.48 10.06
C THR A 320 23.84 -6.68 9.16
N ILE A 321 23.05 -7.74 9.37
CA ILE A 321 23.22 -9.03 8.69
C ILE A 321 21.87 -9.46 8.11
N LEU A 322 21.80 -9.55 6.79
CA LEU A 322 20.71 -10.20 6.05
C LEU A 322 21.04 -11.68 5.91
N HIS A 323 20.15 -12.57 6.32
CA HIS A 323 20.44 -14.00 6.29
C HIS A 323 19.17 -14.85 6.13
N ARG A 324 19.32 -16.12 5.82
CA ARG A 324 18.21 -17.08 5.83
C ARG A 324 17.79 -17.37 7.27
N ASN A 325 16.50 -17.61 7.45
CA ASN A 325 15.93 -17.96 8.75
C ASN A 325 16.09 -19.45 9.03
N VAL A 326 17.33 -19.86 9.30
CA VAL A 326 17.69 -21.25 9.59
C VAL A 326 18.28 -21.38 11.01
N PRO A 327 18.29 -22.59 11.61
CA PRO A 327 18.84 -22.80 12.95
C PRO A 327 20.30 -22.39 13.08
N ASN A 328 20.68 -21.96 14.29
CA ASN A 328 22.06 -21.65 14.70
C ASN A 328 22.74 -20.43 14.06
N MET A 329 22.01 -19.56 13.32
CA MET A 329 22.62 -18.34 12.76
C MET A 329 23.14 -17.41 13.86
N ILE A 330 22.30 -17.12 14.85
CA ILE A 330 22.64 -16.26 16.00
C ILE A 330 23.86 -16.80 16.78
N GLY A 331 23.92 -18.11 17.01
CA GLY A 331 25.03 -18.75 17.68
C GLY A 331 26.34 -18.57 16.92
N GLN A 332 26.33 -18.67 15.61
CA GLN A 332 27.54 -18.45 14.79
C GLN A 332 27.98 -16.98 14.85
N PHE A 333 27.08 -16.01 14.75
CA PHE A 333 27.41 -14.58 14.84
C PHE A 333 28.03 -14.22 16.19
N THR A 334 27.40 -14.63 17.28
CA THR A 334 27.88 -14.31 18.63
C THR A 334 29.20 -15.01 18.97
N THR A 335 29.40 -16.25 18.52
CA THR A 335 30.66 -16.99 18.71
C THR A 335 31.81 -16.30 17.96
N LEU A 336 31.59 -15.90 16.71
CA LEU A 336 32.58 -15.19 15.91
C LEU A 336 32.96 -13.87 16.56
N LEU A 337 31.97 -13.05 16.94
CA LEU A 337 32.23 -11.76 17.58
C LEU A 337 32.98 -11.91 18.91
N ALA A 338 32.67 -12.94 19.71
CA ALA A 338 33.41 -13.23 20.95
C ALA A 338 34.83 -13.63 20.68
N GLN A 339 35.11 -14.44 19.63
CA GLN A 339 36.48 -14.79 19.22
C GLN A 339 37.30 -13.58 18.76
N GLU A 340 36.65 -12.59 18.17
CA GLU A 340 37.25 -11.33 17.74
C GLU A 340 37.27 -10.25 18.85
N ASN A 341 37.00 -10.64 20.12
CA ASN A 341 36.92 -9.75 21.28
C ASN A 341 35.98 -8.55 21.13
N GLN A 342 34.91 -8.72 20.36
CA GLN A 342 33.87 -7.70 20.22
C GLN A 342 32.82 -7.88 21.31
N ASN A 343 32.57 -6.84 22.11
CA ASN A 343 31.52 -6.83 23.12
C ASN A 343 30.21 -6.37 22.47
N ILE A 344 29.13 -7.14 22.61
CA ILE A 344 27.81 -6.86 22.07
C ILE A 344 27.05 -6.00 23.07
N ALA A 345 26.74 -4.76 22.71
CA ALA A 345 25.96 -3.83 23.51
C ALA A 345 24.44 -4.02 23.28
N LEU A 346 24.04 -4.28 22.04
CA LEU A 346 22.65 -4.55 21.66
C LEU A 346 22.63 -5.62 20.56
N MET A 347 21.64 -6.50 20.62
CA MET A 347 21.37 -7.44 19.54
C MET A 347 19.88 -7.62 19.34
N THR A 348 19.44 -7.49 18.11
CA THR A 348 18.05 -7.75 17.71
C THR A 348 18.03 -8.62 16.46
N ASN A 349 17.27 -9.72 16.51
CA ASN A 349 17.00 -10.55 15.35
C ASN A 349 15.49 -10.62 15.11
N LYS A 350 15.11 -10.41 13.86
CA LYS A 350 13.71 -10.55 13.39
C LYS A 350 13.69 -11.46 12.18
N SER A 351 12.60 -12.18 12.01
CA SER A 351 12.40 -13.06 10.85
C SER A 351 11.04 -12.82 10.18
N LYS A 352 11.03 -13.06 8.88
CA LYS A 352 9.83 -13.02 8.03
C LYS A 352 9.92 -14.14 7.02
N LYS A 353 9.15 -15.21 7.23
CA LYS A 353 9.21 -16.42 6.40
C LYS A 353 10.63 -17.00 6.36
N GLU A 354 11.24 -17.08 5.18
CA GLU A 354 12.54 -17.70 4.91
C GLU A 354 13.74 -16.78 5.18
N TYR A 355 13.48 -15.50 5.44
CA TYR A 355 14.54 -14.49 5.63
C TYR A 355 14.51 -13.89 7.02
N ALA A 356 15.68 -13.50 7.48
CA ALA A 356 15.88 -12.85 8.76
C ALA A 356 16.84 -11.67 8.63
N TYR A 357 16.75 -10.78 9.59
CA TYR A 357 17.61 -9.63 9.71
C TYR A 357 18.09 -9.49 11.15
N THR A 358 19.39 -9.42 11.31
CA THR A 358 20.03 -9.23 12.61
C THR A 358 20.76 -7.89 12.65
N VAL A 359 20.54 -7.13 13.70
CA VAL A 359 21.27 -5.89 14.01
C VAL A 359 22.02 -6.10 15.30
N ILE A 360 23.31 -5.77 15.30
CA ILE A 360 24.21 -5.91 16.45
C ILE A 360 24.98 -4.61 16.62
N ASP A 361 24.85 -3.96 17.78
CA ASP A 361 25.69 -2.83 18.16
C ASP A 361 26.83 -3.37 19.03
N VAL A 362 28.05 -2.96 18.74
CA VAL A 362 29.26 -3.33 19.49
C VAL A 362 29.91 -2.08 20.11
N ASP A 363 30.60 -2.25 21.23
CA ASP A 363 31.24 -1.15 21.99
C ASP A 363 32.48 -0.55 21.30
N GLY A 364 32.94 -1.12 20.20
CA GLY A 364 34.16 -0.71 19.53
C GLY A 364 33.98 -0.61 18.01
N SER A 365 35.12 -0.59 17.32
CA SER A 365 35.17 -0.59 15.87
C SER A 365 35.29 -2.02 15.34
N VAL A 366 34.54 -2.30 14.28
CA VAL A 366 34.54 -3.57 13.54
C VAL A 366 35.51 -3.46 12.36
N SER A 367 36.47 -4.36 12.29
CA SER A 367 37.41 -4.43 11.17
C SER A 367 36.74 -5.05 9.93
N ASP A 368 37.27 -4.73 8.76
CA ASP A 368 36.81 -5.33 7.50
C ASP A 368 37.04 -6.87 7.48
N GLU A 369 38.02 -7.37 8.25
CA GLU A 369 38.24 -8.81 8.42
C GLU A 369 37.10 -9.49 9.17
N VAL A 370 36.59 -8.89 10.24
CA VAL A 370 35.45 -9.38 11.00
C VAL A 370 34.18 -9.37 10.13
N ALA A 371 33.96 -8.29 9.39
CA ALA A 371 32.85 -8.19 8.43
C ALA A 371 32.91 -9.32 7.38
N SER A 372 34.08 -9.55 6.78
CA SER A 372 34.30 -10.62 5.80
C SER A 372 34.09 -12.02 6.37
N LYS A 373 34.51 -12.26 7.62
CA LYS A 373 34.24 -13.53 8.31
C LYS A 373 32.75 -13.76 8.52
N LEU A 374 31.99 -12.73 8.92
CA LEU A 374 30.53 -12.81 9.05
C LEU A 374 29.87 -13.09 7.69
N GLU A 375 30.33 -12.44 6.63
CA GLU A 375 29.81 -12.61 5.29
C GLU A 375 30.09 -14.01 4.70
N SER A 376 31.17 -14.67 5.16
CA SER A 376 31.53 -16.04 4.75
C SER A 376 30.68 -17.14 5.42
N ILE A 377 29.89 -16.82 6.43
CA ILE A 377 29.00 -17.79 7.07
C ILE A 377 27.93 -18.23 6.09
N VAL A 378 27.73 -19.54 5.96
CA VAL A 378 26.69 -20.12 5.09
C VAL A 378 25.31 -19.55 5.48
N ASP A 379 24.48 -19.26 4.49
CA ASP A 379 23.15 -18.64 4.64
C ASP A 379 23.15 -17.15 5.03
N VAL A 380 24.30 -16.49 5.10
CA VAL A 380 24.40 -15.03 5.11
C VAL A 380 24.27 -14.51 3.68
N LEU A 381 23.41 -13.51 3.49
CA LEU A 381 23.08 -12.90 2.20
C LEU A 381 23.71 -11.50 2.05
N GLY A 382 24.08 -10.87 3.16
CA GLY A 382 24.76 -9.59 3.14
C GLY A 382 25.11 -9.10 4.54
N VAL A 383 26.27 -8.47 4.65
CA VAL A 383 26.76 -7.83 5.89
C VAL A 383 27.08 -6.38 5.62
N ARG A 384 26.72 -5.52 6.53
CA ARG A 384 27.10 -4.11 6.50
C ARG A 384 27.57 -3.67 7.88
N VAL A 385 28.66 -2.90 7.89
CA VAL A 385 29.12 -2.19 9.09
C VAL A 385 28.83 -0.70 8.93
N ILE A 386 28.04 -0.17 9.84
CA ILE A 386 27.68 1.25 9.93
C ILE A 386 28.54 1.86 11.00
N LYS A 387 29.46 2.74 10.58
CA LYS A 387 30.46 3.40 11.42
C LYS A 387 29.94 4.70 12.01
#